data_a549e3dac59a7506d08953984d02c0a7
#
_entry.id   a549e3dac59a7506d08953984d02c0a7
#
_cell.length_a   1.000
_cell.length_b   1.000
_cell.length_c   1.000
_cell.angle_alpha   90.00
_cell.angle_beta   90.00
_cell.angle_gamma   90.00
#
_symmetry.space_group_name_H-M   'P 1'
#
loop_
_entity.id
_entity.type
_entity.pdbx_description
1 polymer ?
#
loop_
_entity_poly.entity_id
_entity_poly.type
_entity_poly.pdbx_seq_one_letter_code
_entity_poly.pdbx_strand_id
1 'polypeptide(L)'
;AMATKSIPIFLTHSPTPRMQNFALLAGIEASVRGTLITAMPLTIYDALGSAEATSSAYFAAGLVSLIWGLFVPWGTRFIPRRWMYTLGCCLYLAGLALGGFGQGWVLAVALCFLAMATATTFVCLNAYILDYIDRANLGRSQSLQMVFAAGPWAIGPVFGVWLRSVWAPLPFVVAGAFALTLLIVFWVLRLGNGKQIARAKGPAANPLAFVGRFLHQPRLIAGWLFAVIRSCGWWVYVFYLPIFCVEAGLGDKVGGTALSLSNSLLFISPLILRAALRAGVRASVRTAFAACATAFLVAALVSHWPWGSVIACMAASVLLVTLDVVGGLPFLMAVKPSERTEM
;
A
#
# COMPACT_ATOMS: atom_id res chain seq x y z
N ALA A 1 9.41 -36.36 45.01
CA ALA A 1 8.24 -35.90 44.27
C ALA A 1 8.56 -34.55 43.63
N MET A 2 8.94 -34.53 42.34
CA MET A 2 9.11 -33.29 41.57
C MET A 2 7.73 -32.75 41.25
N ALA A 3 7.38 -31.59 41.81
CA ALA A 3 6.18 -30.86 41.45
C ALA A 3 6.27 -30.41 40.02
N THR A 4 5.56 -31.05 39.09
CA THR A 4 5.35 -30.58 37.72
C THR A 4 4.58 -29.28 37.82
N LYS A 5 5.30 -28.14 37.64
CA LYS A 5 4.66 -26.85 37.44
C LYS A 5 3.78 -26.95 36.19
N SER A 6 2.47 -27.02 36.40
CA SER A 6 1.48 -26.94 35.32
C SER A 6 1.56 -25.55 34.70
N ILE A 7 2.24 -25.46 33.58
CA ILE A 7 2.25 -24.23 32.77
C ILE A 7 0.83 -24.09 32.18
N PRO A 8 0.15 -22.96 32.38
CA PRO A 8 -1.20 -22.77 31.86
C PRO A 8 -1.24 -23.04 30.34
N ILE A 9 -2.24 -23.76 29.85
CA ILE A 9 -2.35 -24.22 28.45
C ILE A 9 -2.25 -23.09 27.45
N PHE A 10 -2.68 -21.88 27.80
CA PHE A 10 -2.55 -20.69 26.93
C PHE A 10 -1.10 -20.18 26.79
N LEU A 11 -0.16 -20.65 27.64
CA LEU A 11 1.27 -20.32 27.51
C LEU A 11 2.05 -21.39 26.72
N THR A 12 1.49 -22.59 26.54
CA THR A 12 2.17 -23.73 25.93
C THR A 12 1.96 -23.82 24.41
N HIS A 13 0.91 -23.21 23.86
CA HIS A 13 0.61 -23.23 22.43
C HIS A 13 0.56 -21.80 21.89
N SER A 14 1.70 -21.31 21.42
CA SER A 14 1.68 -20.23 20.42
C SER A 14 1.21 -20.87 19.10
N PRO A 15 -0.02 -20.57 18.61
CA PRO A 15 -0.47 -21.14 17.36
C PRO A 15 0.52 -20.71 16.26
N THR A 16 0.97 -21.68 15.45
CA THR A 16 1.76 -21.35 14.25
C THR A 16 0.95 -20.39 13.40
N PRO A 17 1.48 -19.20 13.04
CA PRO A 17 0.74 -18.21 12.28
C PRO A 17 0.30 -18.81 10.95
N ARG A 18 -1.00 -18.75 10.67
CA ARG A 18 -1.58 -19.23 9.41
C ARG A 18 -1.59 -18.11 8.38
N MET A 19 -1.60 -18.46 7.09
CA MET A 19 -1.74 -17.48 5.98
C MET A 19 -2.92 -16.52 6.19
N GLN A 20 -4.03 -17.01 6.78
CA GLN A 20 -5.21 -16.22 7.11
C GLN A 20 -4.93 -15.10 8.11
N ASN A 21 -4.01 -15.29 9.05
CA ASN A 21 -3.65 -14.28 10.05
C ASN A 21 -2.94 -13.09 9.37
N PHE A 22 -2.05 -13.37 8.42
CA PHE A 22 -1.38 -12.32 7.65
C PHE A 22 -2.35 -11.62 6.69
N ALA A 23 -3.27 -12.36 6.08
CA ALA A 23 -4.32 -11.79 5.24
C ALA A 23 -5.26 -10.89 6.04
N LEU A 24 -5.62 -11.27 7.27
CA LEU A 24 -6.44 -10.46 8.17
C LEU A 24 -5.73 -9.15 8.52
N LEU A 25 -4.44 -9.19 8.89
CA LEU A 25 -3.67 -7.98 9.18
C LEU A 25 -3.56 -7.08 7.95
N ALA A 26 -3.31 -7.64 6.77
CA ALA A 26 -3.29 -6.89 5.51
C ALA A 26 -4.65 -6.25 5.20
N GLY A 27 -5.76 -6.94 5.46
CA GLY A 27 -7.11 -6.42 5.27
C GLY A 27 -7.44 -5.27 6.22
N ILE A 28 -7.07 -5.38 7.50
CA ILE A 28 -7.28 -4.31 8.49
C ILE A 28 -6.42 -3.08 8.12
N GLU A 29 -5.16 -3.29 7.75
CA GLU A 29 -4.28 -2.21 7.30
C GLU A 29 -4.82 -1.53 6.03
N ALA A 30 -5.32 -2.32 5.07
CA ALA A 30 -5.99 -1.81 3.89
C ALA A 30 -7.24 -0.98 4.23
N SER A 31 -7.95 -1.29 5.33
CA SER A 31 -9.09 -0.51 5.80
C SER A 31 -8.67 0.87 6.30
N VAL A 32 -7.53 0.98 6.99
CA VAL A 32 -6.95 2.27 7.38
C VAL A 32 -6.66 3.12 6.15
N ARG A 33 -5.92 2.57 5.19
CA ARG A 33 -5.47 3.28 3.98
C ARG A 33 -6.62 3.56 3.02
N GLY A 34 -7.49 2.60 2.79
CA GLY A 34 -8.63 2.72 1.89
C GLY A 34 -9.58 3.83 2.31
N THR A 35 -9.85 3.97 3.60
CA THR A 35 -10.70 5.06 4.14
C THR A 35 -10.08 6.44 3.90
N LEU A 36 -8.75 6.54 3.93
CA LEU A 36 -8.03 7.82 3.82
C LEU A 36 -7.62 8.18 2.40
N ILE A 37 -7.63 7.24 1.47
CA ILE A 37 -6.99 7.43 0.16
C ILE A 37 -7.57 8.62 -0.63
N THR A 38 -8.85 8.89 -0.50
CA THR A 38 -9.51 10.06 -1.10
C THR A 38 -9.71 11.18 -0.09
N ALA A 39 -10.03 10.85 1.17
CA ALA A 39 -10.30 11.84 2.20
C ALA A 39 -9.06 12.67 2.56
N MET A 40 -7.87 12.06 2.63
CA MET A 40 -6.63 12.76 3.01
C MET A 40 -6.20 13.81 1.98
N PRO A 41 -6.13 13.52 0.66
CA PRO A 41 -5.83 14.55 -0.34
C PRO A 41 -6.78 15.75 -0.28
N LEU A 42 -8.07 15.50 -0.16
CA LEU A 42 -9.09 16.54 -0.06
C LEU A 42 -8.92 17.38 1.21
N THR A 43 -8.63 16.74 2.35
CA THR A 43 -8.42 17.45 3.61
C THR A 43 -7.17 18.34 3.56
N ILE A 44 -6.07 17.87 2.95
CA ILE A 44 -4.87 18.67 2.76
C ILE A 44 -5.12 19.82 1.77
N TYR A 45 -5.85 19.54 0.67
CA TYR A 45 -6.21 20.55 -0.31
C TYR A 45 -7.01 21.69 0.31
N ASP A 46 -8.03 21.38 1.10
CA ASP A 46 -8.84 22.39 1.79
C ASP A 46 -8.01 23.22 2.80
N ALA A 47 -7.05 22.58 3.47
CA ALA A 47 -6.23 23.26 4.48
C ALA A 47 -5.12 24.12 3.87
N LEU A 48 -4.54 23.73 2.75
CA LEU A 48 -3.45 24.45 2.08
C LEU A 48 -3.91 25.37 0.95
N GLY A 49 -5.16 25.22 0.48
CA GLY A 49 -5.82 26.10 -0.50
C GLY A 49 -5.29 25.97 -1.93
N SER A 50 -4.38 25.05 -2.23
CA SER A 50 -3.87 24.86 -3.58
C SER A 50 -3.43 23.42 -3.87
N ALA A 51 -3.61 22.97 -5.12
CA ALA A 51 -3.14 21.68 -5.59
C ALA A 51 -1.60 21.58 -5.56
N GLU A 52 -0.90 22.68 -5.80
CA GLU A 52 0.56 22.76 -5.77
C GLU A 52 1.12 22.51 -4.36
N ALA A 53 0.58 23.20 -3.35
CA ALA A 53 0.98 22.99 -1.96
C ALA A 53 0.65 21.58 -1.48
N THR A 54 -0.50 21.04 -1.89
CA THR A 54 -0.89 19.64 -1.62
C THR A 54 0.09 18.66 -2.25
N SER A 55 0.47 18.87 -3.51
CA SER A 55 1.47 18.06 -4.21
C SER A 55 2.82 18.08 -3.52
N SER A 56 3.25 19.26 -3.05
CA SER A 56 4.51 19.45 -2.30
C SER A 56 4.50 18.67 -0.98
N ALA A 57 3.37 18.66 -0.26
CA ALA A 57 3.21 17.88 0.97
C ALA A 57 3.32 16.36 0.68
N TYR A 58 2.69 15.87 -0.37
CA TYR A 58 2.78 14.46 -0.77
C TYR A 58 4.18 14.08 -1.27
N PHE A 59 4.86 14.96 -1.97
CA PHE A 59 6.25 14.76 -2.39
C PHE A 59 7.18 14.64 -1.17
N ALA A 60 7.05 15.54 -0.20
CA ALA A 60 7.81 15.50 1.05
C ALA A 60 7.55 14.20 1.83
N ALA A 61 6.27 13.80 1.96
CA ALA A 61 5.90 12.55 2.60
C ALA A 61 6.46 11.32 1.87
N GLY A 62 6.50 11.35 0.54
CA GLY A 62 7.13 10.33 -0.30
C GLY A 62 8.63 10.18 -0.03
N LEU A 63 9.36 11.30 0.06
CA LEU A 63 10.79 11.30 0.41
C LEU A 63 11.02 10.76 1.83
N VAL A 64 10.21 11.21 2.80
CA VAL A 64 10.27 10.70 4.18
C VAL A 64 10.01 9.20 4.21
N SER A 65 9.00 8.71 3.49
CA SER A 65 8.68 7.29 3.40
C SER A 65 9.81 6.46 2.80
N LEU A 66 10.45 6.97 1.74
CA LEU A 66 11.59 6.32 1.09
C LEU A 66 12.77 6.18 2.05
N ILE A 67 13.17 7.28 2.67
CA ILE A 67 14.27 7.31 3.63
C ILE A 67 13.96 6.39 4.82
N TRP A 68 12.77 6.55 5.40
CA TRP A 68 12.33 5.73 6.53
C TRP A 68 12.29 4.24 6.21
N GLY A 69 11.79 3.88 5.01
CA GLY A 69 11.74 2.50 4.53
C GLY A 69 13.11 1.82 4.49
N LEU A 70 14.18 2.57 4.20
CA LEU A 70 15.56 2.07 4.27
C LEU A 70 16.03 1.85 5.72
N PHE A 71 15.55 2.66 6.66
CA PHE A 71 15.89 2.52 8.07
C PHE A 71 15.15 1.41 8.79
N VAL A 72 13.96 1.00 8.35
CA VAL A 72 13.16 -0.06 9.00
C VAL A 72 13.93 -1.39 9.10
N PRO A 73 14.53 -1.95 8.04
CA PRO A 73 15.33 -3.17 8.14
C PRO A 73 16.55 -3.03 9.05
N TRP A 74 17.17 -1.86 9.05
CA TRP A 74 18.29 -1.56 9.95
C TRP A 74 17.82 -1.50 11.41
N GLY A 75 16.70 -0.83 11.69
CA GLY A 75 16.11 -0.73 13.03
C GLY A 75 15.70 -2.08 13.61
N THR A 76 15.25 -3.03 12.78
CA THR A 76 14.88 -4.39 13.23
C THR A 76 16.07 -5.22 13.76
N ARG A 77 17.30 -4.74 13.61
CA ARG A 77 18.48 -5.37 14.21
C ARG A 77 18.64 -5.04 15.69
N PHE A 78 18.22 -3.84 16.08
CA PHE A 78 18.33 -3.33 17.44
C PHE A 78 17.04 -3.55 18.24
N ILE A 79 15.90 -3.40 17.57
CA ILE A 79 14.58 -3.49 18.15
C ILE A 79 13.91 -4.77 17.62
N PRO A 80 13.38 -5.66 18.48
CA PRO A 80 12.62 -6.82 18.04
C PRO A 80 11.50 -6.42 17.07
N ARG A 81 11.30 -7.19 16.00
CA ARG A 81 10.34 -6.87 14.93
C ARG A 81 8.93 -6.60 15.44
N ARG A 82 8.52 -7.27 16.52
CA ARG A 82 7.21 -7.03 17.18
C ARG A 82 7.05 -5.57 17.66
N TRP A 83 8.10 -4.99 18.22
CA TRP A 83 8.08 -3.60 18.66
C TRP A 83 8.18 -2.62 17.49
N MET A 84 8.88 -3.02 16.42
CA MET A 84 8.91 -2.23 15.20
C MET A 84 7.54 -2.18 14.52
N TYR A 85 6.80 -3.31 14.46
CA TYR A 85 5.42 -3.32 13.99
C TYR A 85 4.49 -2.49 14.89
N THR A 86 4.66 -2.58 16.20
CA THR A 86 3.94 -1.75 17.17
C THR A 86 4.22 -0.28 16.96
N LEU A 87 5.48 0.11 16.72
CA LEU A 87 5.85 1.47 16.35
C LEU A 87 5.11 1.93 15.09
N GLY A 88 5.02 1.08 14.05
CA GLY A 88 4.23 1.37 12.86
C GLY A 88 2.75 1.65 13.17
N CYS A 89 2.12 0.85 14.03
CA CYS A 89 0.74 1.10 14.47
C CYS A 89 0.62 2.40 15.29
N CYS A 90 1.59 2.70 16.16
CA CYS A 90 1.62 3.97 16.91
C CYS A 90 1.80 5.18 15.97
N LEU A 91 2.62 5.07 14.94
CA LEU A 91 2.76 6.10 13.91
C LEU A 91 1.45 6.32 13.13
N TYR A 92 0.69 5.24 12.83
CA TYR A 92 -0.67 5.39 12.29
C TYR A 92 -1.55 6.21 13.23
N LEU A 93 -1.64 5.82 14.51
CA LEU A 93 -2.49 6.52 15.48
C LEU A 93 -2.09 7.99 15.65
N ALA A 94 -0.79 8.29 15.73
CA ALA A 94 -0.29 9.66 15.82
C ALA A 94 -0.61 10.47 14.55
N GLY A 95 -0.35 9.90 13.36
CA GLY A 95 -0.68 10.55 12.09
C GLY A 95 -2.17 10.79 11.92
N LEU A 96 -3.01 9.84 12.36
CA LEU A 96 -4.47 9.98 12.31
C LEU A 96 -4.99 11.04 13.28
N ALA A 97 -4.44 11.13 14.48
CA ALA A 97 -4.77 12.18 15.44
C ALA A 97 -4.40 13.56 14.88
N LEU A 98 -3.19 13.72 14.34
CA LEU A 98 -2.76 14.96 13.69
C LEU A 98 -3.61 15.27 12.44
N GLY A 99 -3.99 14.27 11.65
CA GLY A 99 -4.82 14.43 10.46
C GLY A 99 -6.25 14.85 10.77
N GLY A 100 -6.82 14.34 11.86
CA GLY A 100 -8.20 14.66 12.28
C GLY A 100 -8.34 16.02 12.97
N PHE A 101 -7.33 16.44 13.70
CA PHE A 101 -7.42 17.65 14.56
C PHE A 101 -6.37 18.70 14.24
N GLY A 102 -5.43 18.42 13.33
CA GLY A 102 -4.42 19.38 12.88
C GLY A 102 -4.97 20.39 11.87
N GLN A 103 -4.23 21.48 11.67
CA GLN A 103 -4.56 22.54 10.73
C GLN A 103 -3.34 22.93 9.90
N GLY A 104 -3.55 23.42 8.69
CA GLY A 104 -2.49 23.91 7.81
C GLY A 104 -1.40 22.85 7.57
N TRP A 105 -0.15 23.22 7.73
CA TRP A 105 1.00 22.34 7.50
C TRP A 105 1.14 21.16 8.48
N VAL A 106 0.42 21.17 9.61
CA VAL A 106 0.37 20.00 10.51
C VAL A 106 -0.19 18.77 9.79
N LEU A 107 -1.08 18.97 8.81
CA LEU A 107 -1.58 17.87 7.98
C LEU A 107 -0.50 17.24 7.09
N ALA A 108 0.49 18.02 6.63
CA ALA A 108 1.64 17.48 5.92
C ALA A 108 2.51 16.61 6.86
N VAL A 109 2.68 17.01 8.11
CA VAL A 109 3.34 16.20 9.13
C VAL A 109 2.54 14.91 9.40
N ALA A 110 1.22 15.00 9.53
CA ALA A 110 0.34 13.85 9.64
C ALA A 110 0.54 12.85 8.49
N LEU A 111 0.62 13.35 7.26
CA LEU A 111 0.88 12.54 6.07
C LEU A 111 2.24 11.84 6.14
N CYS A 112 3.28 12.51 6.63
CA CYS A 112 4.59 11.89 6.86
C CYS A 112 4.50 10.73 7.87
N PHE A 113 3.79 10.90 8.98
CA PHE A 113 3.58 9.83 9.96
C PHE A 113 2.83 8.65 9.34
N LEU A 114 1.79 8.89 8.56
CA LEU A 114 1.04 7.84 7.86
C LEU A 114 1.92 7.10 6.85
N ALA A 115 2.77 7.81 6.12
CA ALA A 115 3.70 7.24 5.15
C ALA A 115 4.76 6.36 5.84
N MET A 116 5.34 6.83 6.96
CA MET A 116 6.27 6.07 7.80
C MET A 116 5.60 4.83 8.39
N ALA A 117 4.37 4.96 8.88
CA ALA A 117 3.57 3.86 9.41
C ALA A 117 3.37 2.76 8.38
N THR A 118 2.92 3.15 7.17
CA THR A 118 2.72 2.22 6.05
C THR A 118 4.01 1.48 5.69
N ALA A 119 5.13 2.19 5.55
CA ALA A 119 6.42 1.58 5.25
C ALA A 119 6.84 0.57 6.34
N THR A 120 6.66 0.93 7.62
CA THR A 120 7.04 0.08 8.75
C THR A 120 6.19 -1.18 8.83
N THR A 121 4.85 -1.05 8.76
CA THR A 121 3.93 -2.20 8.83
C THR A 121 4.12 -3.12 7.63
N PHE A 122 4.29 -2.57 6.43
CA PHE A 122 4.51 -3.34 5.20
C PHE A 122 5.81 -4.14 5.24
N VAL A 123 6.94 -3.52 5.60
CA VAL A 123 8.24 -4.20 5.68
C VAL A 123 8.21 -5.29 6.76
N CYS A 124 7.68 -4.99 7.94
CA CYS A 124 7.60 -5.97 9.02
C CYS A 124 6.66 -7.14 8.69
N LEU A 125 5.49 -6.87 8.09
CA LEU A 125 4.54 -7.90 7.71
C LEU A 125 5.13 -8.85 6.65
N ASN A 126 5.76 -8.31 5.61
CA ASN A 126 6.42 -9.12 4.59
C ASN A 126 7.55 -9.96 5.18
N ALA A 127 8.33 -9.41 6.11
CA ALA A 127 9.36 -10.16 6.79
C ALA A 127 8.79 -11.31 7.65
N TYR A 128 7.65 -11.12 8.33
CA TYR A 128 6.96 -12.21 9.02
C TYR A 128 6.43 -13.28 8.05
N ILE A 129 5.87 -12.88 6.91
CA ILE A 129 5.39 -13.82 5.89
C ILE A 129 6.53 -14.69 5.38
N LEU A 130 7.70 -14.09 5.09
CA LEU A 130 8.87 -14.83 4.63
C LEU A 130 9.43 -15.80 5.67
N ASP A 131 9.27 -15.50 6.97
CA ASP A 131 9.75 -16.35 8.06
C ASP A 131 8.80 -17.55 8.34
N TYR A 132 7.49 -17.35 8.14
CA TYR A 132 6.48 -18.33 8.55
C TYR A 132 5.82 -19.09 7.40
N ILE A 133 5.90 -18.56 6.18
CA ILE A 133 5.24 -19.18 5.01
C ILE A 133 6.30 -19.79 4.09
N ASP A 134 6.12 -21.07 3.78
CA ASP A 134 6.98 -21.77 2.84
C ASP A 134 6.97 -21.11 1.46
N ARG A 135 8.11 -21.12 0.78
CA ARG A 135 8.27 -20.52 -0.55
C ARG A 135 7.24 -20.97 -1.57
N ALA A 136 6.85 -22.25 -1.52
CA ALA A 136 5.82 -22.82 -2.40
C ALA A 136 4.42 -22.17 -2.19
N ASN A 137 4.15 -21.67 -0.99
CA ASN A 137 2.87 -21.10 -0.58
C ASN A 137 2.85 -19.57 -0.58
N LEU A 138 3.96 -18.88 -0.88
CA LEU A 138 4.03 -17.42 -0.90
C LEU A 138 3.02 -16.80 -1.86
N GLY A 139 2.89 -17.34 -3.08
CA GLY A 139 1.92 -16.86 -4.06
C GLY A 139 0.47 -16.99 -3.57
N ARG A 140 0.13 -18.09 -2.89
CA ARG A 140 -1.19 -18.29 -2.27
C ARG A 140 -1.43 -17.33 -1.14
N SER A 141 -0.43 -17.07 -0.30
CA SER A 141 -0.50 -16.08 0.78
C SER A 141 -0.73 -14.68 0.25
N GLN A 142 -0.01 -14.28 -0.79
CA GLN A 142 -0.18 -12.98 -1.46
C GLN A 142 -1.59 -12.83 -2.04
N SER A 143 -2.07 -13.84 -2.75
CA SER A 143 -3.43 -13.84 -3.29
C SER A 143 -4.50 -13.70 -2.20
N LEU A 144 -4.33 -14.41 -1.08
CA LEU A 144 -5.25 -14.31 0.04
C LEU A 144 -5.26 -12.90 0.68
N GLN A 145 -4.09 -12.28 0.82
CA GLN A 145 -3.98 -10.89 1.29
C GLN A 145 -4.71 -9.92 0.36
N MET A 146 -4.58 -10.10 -0.96
CA MET A 146 -5.30 -9.28 -1.94
C MET A 146 -6.82 -9.42 -1.80
N VAL A 147 -7.34 -10.64 -1.58
CA VAL A 147 -8.77 -10.87 -1.37
C VAL A 147 -9.27 -10.13 -0.12
N PHE A 148 -8.53 -10.20 1.00
CA PHE A 148 -8.92 -9.50 2.22
C PHE A 148 -8.80 -7.97 2.09
N ALA A 149 -7.88 -7.48 1.28
CA ALA A 149 -7.69 -6.06 1.03
C ALA A 149 -8.66 -5.50 -0.03
N ALA A 150 -9.20 -6.33 -0.92
CA ALA A 150 -10.04 -5.89 -2.04
C ALA A 150 -11.31 -5.16 -1.59
N GLY A 151 -11.98 -5.64 -0.53
CA GLY A 151 -13.14 -4.96 0.05
C GLY A 151 -12.81 -3.54 0.54
N PRO A 152 -11.85 -3.37 1.45
CA PRO A 152 -11.37 -2.05 1.87
C PRO A 152 -10.97 -1.11 0.72
N TRP A 153 -10.27 -1.60 -0.30
CA TRP A 153 -9.88 -0.77 -1.44
C TRP A 153 -11.06 -0.40 -2.35
N ALA A 154 -12.07 -1.27 -2.47
CA ALA A 154 -13.27 -0.98 -3.27
C ALA A 154 -14.23 -0.03 -2.55
N ILE A 155 -14.44 -0.20 -1.25
CA ILE A 155 -15.44 0.57 -0.48
C ILE A 155 -14.81 1.82 0.15
N GLY A 156 -13.57 1.72 0.59
CA GLY A 156 -12.87 2.75 1.38
C GLY A 156 -12.91 4.15 0.78
N PRO A 157 -12.63 4.35 -0.51
CA PRO A 157 -12.60 5.69 -1.11
C PRO A 157 -13.95 6.42 -1.00
N VAL A 158 -15.06 5.78 -1.38
CA VAL A 158 -16.38 6.39 -1.27
C VAL A 158 -16.81 6.54 0.18
N PHE A 159 -16.49 5.56 1.01
CA PHE A 159 -16.80 5.59 2.44
C PHE A 159 -16.05 6.71 3.16
N GLY A 160 -14.77 6.92 2.86
CA GLY A 160 -13.97 8.00 3.43
C GLY A 160 -14.51 9.39 3.09
N VAL A 161 -14.92 9.62 1.84
CA VAL A 161 -15.55 10.88 1.44
C VAL A 161 -16.91 11.06 2.08
N TRP A 162 -17.71 10.00 2.18
CA TRP A 162 -19.00 10.06 2.88
C TRP A 162 -18.83 10.40 4.36
N LEU A 163 -17.90 9.75 5.07
CA LEU A 163 -17.59 10.09 6.46
C LEU A 163 -17.18 11.56 6.61
N ARG A 164 -16.34 12.06 5.69
CA ARG A 164 -15.91 13.45 5.68
C ARG A 164 -17.07 14.42 5.47
N SER A 165 -18.09 14.05 4.69
CA SER A 165 -19.28 14.87 4.48
C SER A 165 -20.18 14.96 5.72
N VAL A 166 -20.10 13.98 6.64
CA VAL A 166 -20.82 13.99 7.92
C VAL A 166 -20.06 14.87 8.95
N TRP A 167 -18.75 14.64 9.08
CA TRP A 167 -17.88 15.40 9.98
C TRP A 167 -16.44 15.29 9.50
N ALA A 168 -15.78 16.43 9.29
CA ALA A 168 -14.46 16.49 8.67
C ALA A 168 -13.39 15.56 9.31
N PRO A 169 -13.28 15.43 10.66
CA PRO A 169 -12.37 14.50 11.32
C PRO A 169 -12.79 13.02 11.28
N LEU A 170 -14.05 12.71 10.93
CA LEU A 170 -14.61 11.36 11.07
C LEU A 170 -13.83 10.26 10.30
N PRO A 171 -13.34 10.49 9.07
CA PRO A 171 -12.51 9.50 8.38
C PRO A 171 -11.26 9.12 9.17
N PHE A 172 -10.65 10.07 9.87
CA PHE A 172 -9.45 9.85 10.67
C PHE A 172 -9.77 9.08 11.96
N VAL A 173 -10.91 9.36 12.59
CA VAL A 173 -11.39 8.64 13.78
C VAL A 173 -11.69 7.18 13.43
N VAL A 174 -12.39 6.93 12.32
CA VAL A 174 -12.72 5.58 11.86
C VAL A 174 -11.44 4.81 11.45
N ALA A 175 -10.54 5.45 10.71
CA ALA A 175 -9.26 4.87 10.37
C ALA A 175 -8.42 4.60 11.64
N GLY A 176 -8.53 5.45 12.67
CA GLY A 176 -7.93 5.25 14.00
C GLY A 176 -8.44 4.01 14.70
N ALA A 177 -9.74 3.75 14.62
CA ALA A 177 -10.34 2.52 15.15
C ALA A 177 -9.79 1.28 14.42
N PHE A 178 -9.62 1.34 13.09
CA PHE A 178 -8.97 0.26 12.35
C PHE A 178 -7.49 0.10 12.71
N ALA A 179 -6.74 1.20 12.89
CA ALA A 179 -5.33 1.14 13.31
C ALA A 179 -5.17 0.56 14.72
N LEU A 180 -6.07 0.91 15.63
CA LEU A 180 -6.12 0.32 16.97
C LEU A 180 -6.46 -1.18 16.90
N THR A 181 -7.44 -1.55 16.08
CA THR A 181 -7.79 -2.95 15.81
C THR A 181 -6.59 -3.72 15.24
N LEU A 182 -5.84 -3.10 14.30
CA LEU A 182 -4.62 -3.69 13.76
C LEU A 182 -3.60 -4.01 14.86
N LEU A 183 -3.38 -3.07 15.77
CA LEU A 183 -2.47 -3.24 16.91
C LEU A 183 -2.95 -4.37 17.83
N ILE A 184 -4.23 -4.38 18.21
CA ILE A 184 -4.81 -5.40 19.09
C ILE A 184 -4.71 -6.77 18.45
N VAL A 185 -5.14 -6.92 17.19
CA VAL A 185 -5.10 -8.20 16.46
C VAL A 185 -3.67 -8.70 16.31
N PHE A 186 -2.72 -7.83 16.02
CA PHE A 186 -1.31 -8.20 15.94
C PHE A 186 -0.81 -8.82 17.25
N TRP A 187 -1.13 -8.22 18.40
CA TRP A 187 -0.72 -8.75 19.71
C TRP A 187 -1.49 -10.00 20.11
N VAL A 188 -2.78 -10.12 19.78
CA VAL A 188 -3.58 -11.31 20.01
C VAL A 188 -3.05 -12.51 19.22
N LEU A 189 -2.64 -12.30 17.98
CA LEU A 189 -2.05 -13.35 17.13
C LEU A 189 -0.65 -13.78 17.58
N ARG A 190 -0.02 -13.07 18.52
CA ARG A 190 1.29 -13.38 19.12
C ARG A 190 2.40 -13.63 18.08
N LEU A 191 2.35 -12.96 16.95
CA LEU A 191 3.34 -13.13 15.85
C LEU A 191 4.80 -12.89 16.29
N GLY A 192 5.01 -12.20 17.41
CA GLY A 192 6.34 -11.92 17.93
C GLY A 192 6.90 -12.95 18.93
N ASN A 193 6.15 -13.99 19.31
CA ASN A 193 6.54 -14.95 20.36
C ASN A 193 7.22 -16.22 19.83
N GLY A 194 7.42 -16.35 18.52
CA GLY A 194 8.13 -17.49 17.92
C GLY A 194 9.61 -17.49 18.31
N LYS A 195 10.07 -18.58 18.94
CA LYS A 195 11.49 -18.81 19.30
C LYS A 195 12.43 -18.91 18.08
N GLN A 196 11.91 -18.81 16.86
CA GLN A 196 12.65 -19.01 15.61
C GLN A 196 12.88 -17.72 14.82
N ILE A 197 12.95 -16.57 15.48
CA ILE A 197 13.56 -15.42 14.83
C ILE A 197 15.07 -15.73 14.81
N ALA A 198 15.49 -16.47 13.80
CA ALA A 198 16.88 -16.62 13.50
C ALA A 198 17.44 -15.21 13.28
N ARG A 199 18.24 -14.70 14.22
CA ARG A 199 19.07 -13.54 13.96
C ARG A 199 19.78 -13.84 12.64
N ALA A 200 19.60 -12.96 11.66
CA ALA A 200 20.31 -13.08 10.39
C ALA A 200 21.79 -13.28 10.69
N LYS A 201 22.28 -14.52 10.50
CA LYS A 201 23.67 -14.90 10.70
C LYS A 201 24.48 -14.44 9.48
N GLY A 202 24.60 -13.13 9.29
CA GLY A 202 25.42 -12.57 8.23
C GLY A 202 25.83 -11.15 8.57
N PRO A 203 27.02 -10.69 8.12
CA PRO A 203 27.35 -9.28 8.19
C PRO A 203 26.26 -8.50 7.48
N ALA A 204 25.96 -7.32 8.02
CA ALA A 204 24.97 -6.42 7.46
C ALA A 204 25.28 -6.16 5.99
N ALA A 205 24.49 -6.72 5.09
CA ALA A 205 24.57 -6.33 3.70
C ALA A 205 24.33 -4.82 3.65
N ASN A 206 25.34 -4.08 3.22
CA ASN A 206 25.19 -2.66 2.99
C ASN A 206 24.14 -2.50 1.89
N PRO A 207 22.98 -1.88 2.16
CA PRO A 207 21.92 -1.73 1.14
C PRO A 207 22.45 -1.02 -0.13
N LEU A 208 23.50 -0.21 -0.01
CA LEU A 208 24.15 0.45 -1.14
C LEU A 208 25.00 -0.52 -1.99
N ALA A 209 25.45 -1.66 -1.46
CA ALA A 209 26.21 -2.64 -2.24
C ALA A 209 25.36 -3.29 -3.34
N PHE A 210 24.04 -3.37 -3.15
CA PHE A 210 23.11 -3.90 -4.17
C PHE A 210 22.80 -2.90 -5.26
N VAL A 211 22.86 -1.60 -4.99
CA VAL A 211 22.61 -0.54 -5.97
C VAL A 211 23.59 -0.65 -7.14
N GLY A 212 24.86 -0.89 -6.89
CA GLY A 212 25.85 -1.09 -7.94
C GLY A 212 25.52 -2.28 -8.86
N ARG A 213 25.16 -3.44 -8.29
CA ARG A 213 24.76 -4.62 -9.07
C ARG A 213 23.46 -4.39 -9.86
N PHE A 214 22.49 -3.69 -9.29
CA PHE A 214 21.24 -3.33 -9.94
C PHE A 214 21.50 -2.43 -11.16
N LEU A 215 22.34 -1.41 -11.02
CA LEU A 215 22.66 -0.46 -12.09
C LEU A 215 23.41 -1.11 -13.27
N HIS A 216 24.09 -2.25 -13.04
CA HIS A 216 24.76 -3.01 -14.11
C HIS A 216 23.83 -3.98 -14.87
N GLN A 217 22.53 -4.05 -14.49
CA GLN A 217 21.57 -4.97 -15.10
C GLN A 217 20.43 -4.22 -15.84
N PRO A 218 20.57 -3.90 -17.13
CA PRO A 218 19.60 -3.06 -17.88
C PRO A 218 18.16 -3.62 -17.85
N ARG A 219 18.00 -4.96 -17.78
CA ARG A 219 16.70 -5.60 -17.73
C ARG A 219 15.98 -5.35 -16.39
N LEU A 220 16.73 -5.29 -15.29
CA LEU A 220 16.17 -4.97 -13.97
C LEU A 220 15.79 -3.50 -13.89
N ILE A 221 16.63 -2.61 -14.43
CA ILE A 221 16.33 -1.18 -14.53
C ILE A 221 15.05 -0.97 -15.33
N ALA A 222 14.89 -1.62 -16.49
CA ALA A 222 13.67 -1.54 -17.28
C ALA A 222 12.43 -2.01 -16.50
N GLY A 223 12.51 -3.15 -15.80
CA GLY A 223 11.43 -3.65 -14.95
C GLY A 223 11.07 -2.70 -13.82
N TRP A 224 12.07 -2.09 -13.19
CA TRP A 224 11.89 -1.07 -12.16
C TRP A 224 11.23 0.20 -12.73
N LEU A 225 11.69 0.70 -13.88
CA LEU A 225 11.09 1.85 -14.55
C LEU A 225 9.61 1.61 -14.88
N PHE A 226 9.24 0.42 -15.36
CA PHE A 226 7.83 0.08 -15.57
C PHE A 226 7.03 0.15 -14.27
N ALA A 227 7.57 -0.32 -13.16
CA ALA A 227 6.92 -0.23 -11.86
C ALA A 227 6.75 1.23 -11.41
N VAL A 228 7.77 2.08 -11.61
CA VAL A 228 7.74 3.51 -11.29
C VAL A 228 6.69 4.23 -12.15
N ILE A 229 6.70 4.05 -13.47
CA ILE A 229 5.74 4.68 -14.39
C ILE A 229 4.30 4.27 -14.04
N ARG A 230 4.07 2.99 -13.78
CA ARG A 230 2.77 2.49 -13.31
C ARG A 230 2.34 3.18 -12.02
N SER A 231 3.24 3.27 -11.04
CA SER A 231 2.95 3.93 -9.77
C SER A 231 2.65 5.40 -9.94
N CYS A 232 3.36 6.11 -10.84
CA CYS A 232 3.04 7.49 -11.20
C CYS A 232 1.62 7.59 -11.78
N GLY A 233 1.21 6.68 -12.68
CA GLY A 233 -0.15 6.63 -13.22
C GLY A 233 -1.20 6.47 -12.13
N TRP A 234 -0.98 5.56 -11.16
CA TRP A 234 -1.87 5.42 -10.01
C TRP A 234 -1.93 6.69 -9.16
N TRP A 235 -0.81 7.34 -8.90
CA TRP A 235 -0.80 8.59 -8.13
C TRP A 235 -1.51 9.72 -8.84
N VAL A 236 -1.39 9.84 -10.17
CA VAL A 236 -2.19 10.80 -10.94
C VAL A 236 -3.67 10.52 -10.75
N TYR A 237 -4.10 9.27 -10.88
CA TYR A 237 -5.50 8.90 -10.74
C TYR A 237 -6.02 9.08 -9.31
N VAL A 238 -5.32 8.56 -8.31
CA VAL A 238 -5.78 8.53 -6.91
C VAL A 238 -5.74 9.91 -6.27
N PHE A 239 -4.73 10.69 -6.60
CA PHE A 239 -4.46 11.97 -5.94
C PHE A 239 -5.10 13.14 -6.68
N TYR A 240 -4.84 13.27 -7.97
CA TYR A 240 -5.30 14.44 -8.71
C TYR A 240 -6.75 14.37 -9.16
N LEU A 241 -7.31 13.18 -9.42
CA LEU A 241 -8.71 13.07 -9.84
C LEU A 241 -9.69 13.64 -8.82
N PRO A 242 -9.62 13.35 -7.50
CA PRO A 242 -10.50 13.98 -6.51
C PRO A 242 -10.37 15.50 -6.48
N ILE A 243 -9.14 16.03 -6.54
CA ILE A 243 -8.89 17.48 -6.57
C ILE A 243 -9.47 18.10 -7.84
N PHE A 244 -9.23 17.50 -9.00
CA PHE A 244 -9.80 17.94 -10.27
C PHE A 244 -11.34 17.97 -10.22
N CYS A 245 -11.99 16.96 -9.64
CA CYS A 245 -13.43 16.92 -9.50
C CYS A 245 -13.96 18.10 -8.67
N VAL A 246 -13.25 18.49 -7.61
CA VAL A 246 -13.62 19.64 -6.77
C VAL A 246 -13.39 20.95 -7.53
N GLU A 247 -12.25 21.15 -8.15
CA GLU A 247 -11.93 22.36 -8.93
C GLU A 247 -12.83 22.55 -10.15
N ALA A 248 -13.26 21.43 -10.77
CA ALA A 248 -14.19 21.44 -11.90
C ALA A 248 -15.67 21.58 -11.49
N GLY A 249 -15.98 21.71 -10.18
CA GLY A 249 -17.35 21.86 -9.68
C GLY A 249 -18.18 20.58 -9.67
N LEU A 250 -17.59 19.40 -9.88
CA LEU A 250 -18.29 18.10 -9.81
C LEU A 250 -18.50 17.62 -8.37
N GLY A 251 -17.79 18.19 -7.41
CA GLY A 251 -17.83 17.84 -6.00
C GLY A 251 -16.90 16.69 -5.62
N ASP A 252 -16.69 16.54 -4.31
CA ASP A 252 -15.75 15.61 -3.71
C ASP A 252 -16.16 14.13 -3.83
N LYS A 253 -17.47 13.85 -3.90
CA LYS A 253 -18.02 12.50 -3.97
C LYS A 253 -17.68 11.78 -5.28
N VAL A 254 -17.55 12.51 -6.38
CA VAL A 254 -17.29 11.93 -7.72
C VAL A 254 -15.94 11.25 -7.75
N GLY A 255 -14.88 11.89 -7.22
CA GLY A 255 -13.55 11.30 -7.16
C GLY A 255 -13.49 10.02 -6.33
N GLY A 256 -14.12 10.02 -5.16
CA GLY A 256 -14.22 8.83 -4.30
C GLY A 256 -15.00 7.68 -4.95
N THR A 257 -16.12 8.00 -5.61
CA THR A 257 -16.93 6.98 -6.31
C THR A 257 -16.19 6.39 -7.50
N ALA A 258 -15.52 7.22 -8.31
CA ALA A 258 -14.71 6.77 -9.45
C ALA A 258 -13.60 5.82 -9.00
N LEU A 259 -12.89 6.16 -7.92
CA LEU A 259 -11.82 5.33 -7.37
C LEU A 259 -12.35 4.01 -6.79
N SER A 260 -13.47 4.03 -6.08
CA SER A 260 -14.12 2.82 -5.55
C SER A 260 -14.56 1.88 -6.67
N LEU A 261 -15.17 2.43 -7.73
CA LEU A 261 -15.59 1.63 -8.88
C LEU A 261 -14.39 0.99 -9.59
N SER A 262 -13.31 1.75 -9.78
CA SER A 262 -12.07 1.23 -10.38
C SER A 262 -11.43 0.14 -9.55
N ASN A 263 -11.35 0.31 -8.24
CA ASN A 263 -10.79 -0.67 -7.33
C ASN A 263 -11.64 -1.95 -7.23
N SER A 264 -12.95 -1.87 -7.52
CA SER A 264 -13.82 -3.04 -7.61
C SER A 264 -13.38 -4.03 -8.69
N LEU A 265 -12.63 -3.57 -9.70
CA LEU A 265 -12.06 -4.44 -10.73
C LEU A 265 -11.00 -5.41 -10.17
N LEU A 266 -10.46 -5.17 -8.98
CA LEU A 266 -9.55 -6.11 -8.30
C LEU A 266 -10.21 -7.46 -8.02
N PHE A 267 -11.54 -7.51 -7.85
CA PHE A 267 -12.26 -8.77 -7.69
C PHE A 267 -12.23 -9.66 -8.95
N ILE A 268 -12.07 -9.05 -10.13
CA ILE A 268 -11.97 -9.79 -11.41
C ILE A 268 -10.52 -9.96 -11.87
N SER A 269 -9.54 -9.61 -11.04
CA SER A 269 -8.10 -9.76 -11.36
C SER A 269 -7.69 -11.15 -11.86
N PRO A 270 -8.26 -12.29 -11.38
CA PRO A 270 -7.94 -13.60 -11.95
C PRO A 270 -8.36 -13.75 -13.43
N LEU A 271 -9.45 -13.11 -13.85
CA LEU A 271 -9.88 -13.11 -15.23
C LEU A 271 -8.95 -12.26 -16.10
N ILE A 272 -8.56 -11.10 -15.60
CA ILE A 272 -7.58 -10.21 -16.25
C ILE A 272 -6.27 -10.95 -16.47
N LEU A 273 -5.77 -11.65 -15.42
CA LEU A 273 -4.55 -12.43 -15.53
C LEU A 273 -4.65 -13.53 -16.60
N ARG A 274 -5.75 -14.27 -16.63
CA ARG A 274 -5.97 -15.32 -17.65
C ARG A 274 -5.98 -14.76 -19.07
N ALA A 275 -6.64 -13.62 -19.28
CA ALA A 275 -6.67 -12.94 -20.58
C ALA A 275 -5.26 -12.46 -20.99
N ALA A 276 -4.53 -11.85 -20.08
CA ALA A 276 -3.18 -11.36 -20.31
C ALA A 276 -2.17 -12.49 -20.60
N LEU A 277 -2.28 -13.63 -19.92
CA LEU A 277 -1.44 -14.79 -20.18
C LEU A 277 -1.72 -15.42 -21.55
N ARG A 278 -2.99 -15.43 -22.01
CA ARG A 278 -3.37 -15.90 -23.35
C ARG A 278 -2.83 -15.00 -24.46
N ALA A 279 -2.86 -13.69 -24.26
CA ALA A 279 -2.33 -12.70 -25.22
C ALA A 279 -0.80 -12.60 -25.21
N GLY A 280 -0.15 -13.15 -24.18
CA GLY A 280 1.28 -13.04 -23.93
C GLY A 280 1.64 -11.82 -23.09
N VAL A 281 2.45 -12.04 -22.05
CA VAL A 281 2.79 -11.02 -21.02
C VAL A 281 3.39 -9.76 -21.66
N ARG A 282 4.34 -9.90 -22.60
CA ARG A 282 4.99 -8.74 -23.25
C ARG A 282 4.02 -7.90 -24.06
N ALA A 283 3.14 -8.55 -24.84
CA ALA A 283 2.12 -7.85 -25.63
C ALA A 283 1.14 -7.13 -24.72
N SER A 284 0.64 -7.81 -23.67
CA SER A 284 -0.31 -7.25 -22.71
C SER A 284 0.28 -6.04 -21.98
N VAL A 285 1.53 -6.09 -21.52
CA VAL A 285 2.19 -4.96 -20.84
C VAL A 285 2.34 -3.79 -21.81
N ARG A 286 2.85 -4.02 -23.02
CA ARG A 286 3.04 -2.96 -24.01
C ARG A 286 1.72 -2.29 -24.41
N THR A 287 0.70 -3.07 -24.70
CA THR A 287 -0.61 -2.52 -25.09
C THR A 287 -1.29 -1.80 -23.93
N ALA A 288 -1.20 -2.31 -22.70
CA ALA A 288 -1.77 -1.67 -21.52
C ALA A 288 -1.08 -0.33 -21.21
N PHE A 289 0.25 -0.24 -21.30
CA PHE A 289 0.95 1.05 -21.14
C PHE A 289 0.59 2.06 -22.22
N ALA A 290 0.57 1.64 -23.51
CA ALA A 290 0.23 2.53 -24.62
C ALA A 290 -1.22 3.03 -24.51
N ALA A 291 -2.17 2.13 -24.22
CA ALA A 291 -3.57 2.49 -24.04
C ALA A 291 -3.79 3.39 -22.80
N CYS A 292 -3.08 3.11 -21.69
CA CYS A 292 -3.12 3.94 -20.49
C CYS A 292 -2.60 5.36 -20.76
N ALA A 293 -1.47 5.50 -21.45
CA ALA A 293 -0.93 6.79 -21.85
C ALA A 293 -1.89 7.55 -22.75
N THR A 294 -2.52 6.87 -23.72
CA THR A 294 -3.54 7.46 -24.59
C THR A 294 -4.76 7.92 -23.78
N ALA A 295 -5.22 7.13 -22.81
CA ALA A 295 -6.37 7.50 -21.98
C ALA A 295 -6.08 8.74 -21.12
N PHE A 296 -4.89 8.85 -20.51
CA PHE A 296 -4.49 10.06 -19.79
C PHE A 296 -4.32 11.27 -20.72
N LEU A 297 -3.78 11.07 -21.92
CA LEU A 297 -3.68 12.15 -22.91
C LEU A 297 -5.08 12.64 -23.32
N VAL A 298 -6.02 11.74 -23.59
CA VAL A 298 -7.41 12.09 -23.88
C VAL A 298 -8.01 12.85 -22.70
N ALA A 299 -7.83 12.38 -21.46
CA ALA A 299 -8.31 13.07 -20.27
C ALA A 299 -7.82 14.53 -20.20
N ALA A 300 -6.54 14.77 -20.54
CA ALA A 300 -5.97 16.11 -20.56
C ALA A 300 -6.54 16.97 -21.71
N LEU A 301 -6.70 16.42 -22.89
CA LEU A 301 -7.22 17.15 -24.07
C LEU A 301 -8.70 17.52 -23.92
N VAL A 302 -9.50 16.69 -23.25
CA VAL A 302 -10.93 16.95 -23.02
C VAL A 302 -11.19 17.61 -21.66
N SER A 303 -10.21 18.24 -21.05
CA SER A 303 -10.30 18.86 -19.72
C SER A 303 -11.37 19.96 -19.63
N HIS A 304 -11.74 20.60 -20.76
CA HIS A 304 -12.86 21.52 -20.88
C HIS A 304 -14.23 20.86 -20.66
N TRP A 305 -14.33 19.53 -20.74
CA TRP A 305 -15.50 18.73 -20.41
C TRP A 305 -15.19 17.81 -19.22
N PRO A 306 -15.46 18.25 -17.97
CA PRO A 306 -15.00 17.55 -16.77
C PRO A 306 -15.40 16.07 -16.69
N TRP A 307 -16.64 15.75 -17.08
CA TRP A 307 -17.11 14.36 -17.11
C TRP A 307 -16.33 13.50 -18.12
N GLY A 308 -15.97 14.06 -19.26
CA GLY A 308 -15.13 13.36 -20.24
C GLY A 308 -13.76 13.01 -19.69
N SER A 309 -13.14 13.94 -18.95
CA SER A 309 -11.85 13.69 -18.28
C SER A 309 -11.98 12.60 -17.19
N VAL A 310 -13.03 12.62 -16.39
CA VAL A 310 -13.27 11.59 -15.37
C VAL A 310 -13.42 10.21 -16.01
N ILE A 311 -14.22 10.10 -17.08
CA ILE A 311 -14.43 8.82 -17.79
C ILE A 311 -13.09 8.33 -18.40
N ALA A 312 -12.31 9.21 -19.01
CA ALA A 312 -11.01 8.87 -19.58
C ALA A 312 -10.01 8.42 -18.50
N CYS A 313 -9.99 9.08 -17.35
CA CYS A 313 -9.19 8.66 -16.19
C CYS A 313 -9.65 7.31 -15.64
N MET A 314 -10.95 7.04 -15.60
CA MET A 314 -11.48 5.73 -15.20
C MET A 314 -11.07 4.64 -16.20
N ALA A 315 -11.07 4.92 -17.50
CA ALA A 315 -10.55 3.99 -18.50
C ALA A 315 -9.05 3.73 -18.30
N ALA A 316 -8.26 4.75 -17.99
CA ALA A 316 -6.85 4.60 -17.64
C ALA A 316 -6.67 3.69 -16.41
N SER A 317 -7.52 3.83 -15.38
CA SER A 317 -7.43 3.02 -14.15
C SER A 317 -7.70 1.54 -14.40
N VAL A 318 -8.59 1.16 -15.32
CA VAL A 318 -8.79 -0.25 -15.74
C VAL A 318 -7.50 -0.83 -16.29
N LEU A 319 -6.78 -0.05 -17.07
CA LEU A 319 -5.49 -0.45 -17.65
C LEU A 319 -4.39 -0.50 -16.59
N LEU A 320 -4.41 0.40 -15.60
CA LEU A 320 -3.51 0.36 -14.44
C LEU A 320 -3.74 -0.90 -13.59
N VAL A 321 -4.99 -1.30 -13.33
CA VAL A 321 -5.30 -2.58 -12.68
C VAL A 321 -4.73 -3.75 -13.47
N THR A 322 -4.86 -3.73 -14.80
CA THR A 322 -4.26 -4.76 -15.66
C THR A 322 -2.73 -4.79 -15.50
N LEU A 323 -2.09 -3.62 -15.45
CA LEU A 323 -0.65 -3.52 -15.23
C LEU A 323 -0.24 -3.97 -13.82
N ASP A 324 -1.07 -3.79 -12.80
CA ASP A 324 -0.81 -4.32 -11.45
C ASP A 324 -0.81 -5.84 -11.42
N VAL A 325 -1.75 -6.47 -12.14
CA VAL A 325 -1.87 -7.92 -12.22
C VAL A 325 -0.70 -8.55 -12.99
N VAL A 326 -0.21 -7.89 -14.02
CA VAL A 326 0.79 -8.45 -14.97
C VAL A 326 2.16 -7.78 -14.84
N GLY A 327 2.22 -6.54 -14.34
CA GLY A 327 3.41 -5.70 -14.42
C GLY A 327 4.58 -6.12 -13.52
N GLY A 328 4.34 -6.92 -12.49
CA GLY A 328 5.41 -7.53 -11.68
C GLY A 328 6.12 -8.70 -12.35
N LEU A 329 5.46 -9.35 -13.32
CA LEU A 329 6.00 -10.53 -13.98
C LEU A 329 7.29 -10.25 -14.78
N PRO A 330 7.42 -9.16 -15.56
CA PRO A 330 8.66 -8.87 -16.28
C PRO A 330 9.88 -8.71 -15.37
N PHE A 331 9.71 -8.09 -14.21
CA PHE A 331 10.77 -7.95 -13.21
C PHE A 331 11.15 -9.31 -12.62
N LEU A 332 10.18 -10.09 -12.17
CA LEU A 332 10.40 -11.42 -11.60
C LEU A 332 11.04 -12.40 -12.59
N MET A 333 10.70 -12.27 -13.87
CA MET A 333 11.30 -13.06 -14.94
C MET A 333 12.72 -12.63 -15.30
N ALA A 334 13.10 -11.37 -15.03
CA ALA A 334 14.42 -10.82 -15.29
C ALA A 334 15.43 -11.14 -14.17
N VAL A 335 14.97 -11.39 -12.96
CA VAL A 335 15.83 -11.71 -11.80
C VAL A 335 16.36 -13.14 -11.92
N LYS A 336 17.66 -13.31 -11.86
CA LYS A 336 18.31 -14.64 -11.87
C LYS A 336 17.87 -15.45 -10.64
N PRO A 337 17.66 -16.77 -10.75
CA PRO A 337 17.22 -17.61 -9.62
C PRO A 337 18.12 -17.53 -8.39
N SER A 338 19.42 -17.30 -8.58
CA SER A 338 20.42 -17.14 -7.51
C SER A 338 20.34 -15.80 -6.75
N GLU A 339 19.72 -14.77 -7.36
CA GLU A 339 19.65 -13.41 -6.83
C GLU A 339 18.25 -13.05 -6.29
N ARG A 340 17.26 -13.97 -6.42
CA ARG A 340 15.87 -13.76 -6.00
C ARG A 340 15.67 -13.50 -4.50
N THR A 341 16.68 -13.82 -3.69
CA THR A 341 16.64 -13.64 -2.23
C THR A 341 17.23 -12.32 -1.78
N GLU A 342 17.94 -11.62 -2.67
CA GLU A 342 18.69 -10.40 -2.36
C GLU A 342 18.08 -9.13 -2.98
N MET A 343 17.15 -9.29 -3.92
CA MET A 343 16.39 -8.23 -4.60
C MET A 343 14.90 -8.27 -4.27
#